data_8c8fb254faaaa2c4673cc3017b3bf870
#
_entry.id   8c8fb254faaaa2c4673cc3017b3bf870
#
_cell.length_a   1.000
_cell.length_b   1.000
_cell.length_c   1.000
_cell.angle_alpha   90.00
_cell.angle_beta   90.00
_cell.angle_gamma   90.00
#
_symmetry.space_group_name_H-M   'P 1'
#
loop_
_entity.id
_entity.type
_entity.pdbx_description
1 polymer ?
#
loop_
_entity_poly.entity_id
_entity_poly.type
_entity_poly.pdbx_seq_one_letter_code
_entity_poly.pdbx_strand_id
1 'polypeptide(L)'
;MFKDITGWEDLYAVNEDGVVWSKKFKKPLAQRLNNYSYYKVDLFRRVNKKVVRKTAYVHRLVAEAFIPKEPGKDYIDHIDGNKLNNNVANLHWVTNSENVAKGYKENPNVKPKVKAPIVIEGTNKTFESIAECARFLGISYERCKAALRFWNGRLRDLGITIKRV
;
A
#
# COMPACT_ATOMS: atom_id res chain seq x y z
N MET A 1 0.19 -7.36 -27.61
CA MET A 1 1.23 -8.44 -27.62
C MET A 1 1.20 -9.15 -26.25
N PHE A 2 1.57 -10.46 -26.14
CA PHE A 2 1.73 -11.13 -24.84
C PHE A 2 3.19 -11.12 -24.39
N LYS A 3 3.43 -10.82 -23.12
CA LYS A 3 4.74 -10.95 -22.46
C LYS A 3 4.66 -11.95 -21.31
N ASP A 4 5.72 -12.65 -21.06
CA ASP A 4 5.81 -13.65 -20.00
C ASP A 4 5.75 -13.01 -18.61
N ILE A 5 5.10 -13.69 -17.67
CA ILE A 5 5.01 -13.23 -16.30
C ILE A 5 6.26 -13.66 -15.55
N THR A 6 7.02 -12.72 -15.00
CA THR A 6 8.28 -12.96 -14.28
C THR A 6 8.13 -13.99 -13.17
N GLY A 7 8.99 -15.02 -13.22
CA GLY A 7 8.95 -16.19 -12.34
C GLY A 7 7.88 -17.22 -12.68
N TRP A 8 7.16 -17.04 -13.82
CA TRP A 8 6.10 -17.93 -14.30
C TRP A 8 6.15 -18.08 -15.85
N GLU A 9 7.32 -17.87 -16.44
CA GLU A 9 7.54 -17.70 -17.88
C GLU A 9 7.00 -18.88 -18.70
N ASP A 10 7.20 -20.10 -18.21
CA ASP A 10 6.75 -21.33 -18.91
C ASP A 10 5.24 -21.58 -18.84
N LEU A 11 4.54 -20.90 -17.94
CA LEU A 11 3.16 -21.20 -17.59
C LEU A 11 2.17 -20.12 -17.96
N TYR A 12 2.58 -18.83 -17.83
CA TYR A 12 1.66 -17.72 -17.99
C TYR A 12 2.28 -16.52 -18.70
N ALA A 13 1.43 -15.82 -19.43
CA ALA A 13 1.76 -14.54 -20.06
C ALA A 13 0.63 -13.53 -19.81
N VAL A 14 0.91 -12.24 -19.96
CA VAL A 14 -0.06 -11.15 -19.85
C VAL A 14 0.04 -10.25 -21.07
N ASN A 15 -1.08 -9.69 -21.53
CA ASN A 15 -1.10 -8.69 -22.60
C ASN A 15 -1.29 -7.26 -22.05
N GLU A 16 -1.20 -6.28 -22.94
CA GLU A 16 -1.35 -4.86 -22.68
C GLU A 16 -2.74 -4.47 -22.12
N ASP A 17 -3.75 -5.28 -22.39
CA ASP A 17 -5.13 -5.04 -21.90
C ASP A 17 -5.43 -5.74 -20.58
N GLY A 18 -4.43 -6.40 -19.98
CA GLY A 18 -4.59 -7.13 -18.72
C GLY A 18 -5.17 -8.53 -18.86
N VAL A 19 -5.23 -9.10 -20.06
CA VAL A 19 -5.61 -10.51 -20.22
C VAL A 19 -4.44 -11.39 -19.80
N VAL A 20 -4.65 -12.23 -18.78
CA VAL A 20 -3.67 -13.22 -18.31
C VAL A 20 -3.93 -14.55 -19.00
N TRP A 21 -2.95 -15.05 -19.71
CA TRP A 21 -3.03 -16.25 -20.53
C TRP A 21 -2.35 -17.46 -19.90
N SER A 22 -3.01 -18.58 -19.87
CA SER A 22 -2.41 -19.85 -19.49
C SER A 22 -1.83 -20.55 -20.70
N LYS A 23 -0.52 -20.70 -20.79
CA LYS A 23 0.18 -21.40 -21.88
C LYS A 23 -0.18 -22.90 -21.90
N LYS A 24 -0.31 -23.50 -20.72
CA LYS A 24 -0.67 -24.92 -20.56
C LYS A 24 -2.07 -25.20 -21.09
N PHE A 25 -3.06 -24.41 -20.72
CA PHE A 25 -4.46 -24.64 -21.07
C PHE A 25 -4.90 -23.88 -22.33
N LYS A 26 -4.00 -23.10 -22.93
CA LYS A 26 -4.23 -22.29 -24.14
C LYS A 26 -5.53 -21.45 -24.08
N LYS A 27 -5.76 -20.82 -22.92
CA LYS A 27 -6.93 -19.96 -22.68
C LYS A 27 -6.64 -18.86 -21.66
N PRO A 28 -7.44 -17.78 -21.65
CA PRO A 28 -7.34 -16.76 -20.62
C PRO A 28 -7.73 -17.32 -19.25
N LEU A 29 -7.10 -16.81 -18.20
CA LEU A 29 -7.49 -17.08 -16.83
C LEU A 29 -8.71 -16.26 -16.43
N ALA A 30 -9.60 -16.87 -15.66
CA ALA A 30 -10.70 -16.15 -15.03
C ALA A 30 -10.17 -15.12 -14.03
N GLN A 31 -10.59 -13.88 -14.21
CA GLN A 31 -10.27 -12.78 -13.29
C GLN A 31 -11.39 -12.62 -12.26
N ARG A 32 -11.02 -12.31 -11.02
CA ARG A 32 -11.95 -12.09 -9.92
C ARG A 32 -11.70 -10.73 -9.28
N LEU A 33 -12.75 -10.02 -8.91
CA LEU A 33 -12.63 -8.78 -8.13
C LEU A 33 -12.33 -9.09 -6.67
N ASN A 34 -11.50 -8.25 -6.06
CA ASN A 34 -11.38 -8.19 -4.61
C ASN A 34 -12.35 -7.15 -4.01
N ASN A 35 -12.39 -7.03 -2.68
CA ASN A 35 -13.24 -6.07 -1.97
C ASN A 35 -12.91 -4.60 -2.24
N TYR A 36 -11.78 -4.31 -2.89
CA TYR A 36 -11.31 -2.97 -3.25
C TYR A 36 -11.44 -2.68 -4.74
N SER A 37 -12.21 -3.51 -5.46
CA SER A 37 -12.45 -3.39 -6.91
C SER A 37 -11.21 -3.56 -7.80
N TYR A 38 -10.24 -4.37 -7.38
CA TYR A 38 -9.11 -4.75 -8.23
C TYR A 38 -9.29 -6.15 -8.79
N TYR A 39 -8.99 -6.33 -10.08
CA TYR A 39 -8.90 -7.66 -10.68
C TYR A 39 -7.68 -8.42 -10.18
N LYS A 40 -7.90 -9.69 -9.83
CA LYS A 40 -6.86 -10.64 -9.44
C LYS A 40 -7.04 -11.98 -10.14
N VAL A 41 -5.92 -12.68 -10.31
CA VAL A 41 -5.85 -14.04 -10.86
C VAL A 41 -5.08 -14.95 -9.91
N ASP A 42 -5.35 -16.23 -9.97
CA ASP A 42 -4.56 -17.24 -9.27
C ASP A 42 -3.66 -17.96 -10.26
N LEU A 43 -2.36 -17.92 -9.99
CA LEU A 43 -1.33 -18.62 -10.72
C LEU A 43 -0.96 -19.89 -9.93
N PHE A 44 -0.82 -21.02 -10.62
CA PHE A 44 -0.48 -22.30 -10.03
C PHE A 44 0.73 -22.89 -10.72
N ARG A 45 1.67 -23.42 -9.93
CA ARG A 45 2.76 -24.26 -10.44
C ARG A 45 2.98 -25.44 -9.51
N ARG A 46 3.57 -26.52 -10.05
CA ARG A 46 3.96 -27.69 -9.26
C ARG A 46 5.47 -27.63 -8.99
N VAL A 47 5.84 -27.66 -7.70
CA VAL A 47 7.23 -27.69 -7.25
C VAL A 47 7.36 -28.88 -6.30
N ASN A 48 8.28 -29.79 -6.56
CA ASN A 48 8.49 -31.01 -5.73
C ASN A 48 7.19 -31.75 -5.39
N LYS A 49 6.38 -32.03 -6.41
CA LYS A 49 5.06 -32.68 -6.32
C LYS A 49 3.98 -31.88 -5.55
N LYS A 50 4.31 -30.73 -4.96
CA LYS A 50 3.36 -29.84 -4.28
C LYS A 50 2.84 -28.75 -5.23
N VAL A 51 1.57 -28.38 -5.06
CA VAL A 51 0.99 -27.27 -5.82
C VAL A 51 1.23 -25.98 -5.05
N VAL A 52 1.92 -25.04 -5.68
CA VAL A 52 2.13 -23.66 -5.18
C VAL A 52 1.14 -22.75 -5.87
N ARG A 53 0.37 -21.99 -5.09
CA ARG A 53 -0.56 -20.96 -5.56
C ARG A 53 -0.01 -19.57 -5.24
N LYS A 54 -0.10 -18.65 -6.20
CA LYS A 54 0.15 -17.22 -6.01
C LYS A 54 -1.05 -16.44 -6.54
N THR A 55 -1.70 -15.65 -5.70
CA THR A 55 -2.70 -14.67 -6.14
C THR A 55 -1.96 -13.41 -6.55
N ALA A 56 -2.19 -12.93 -7.77
CA ALA A 56 -1.59 -11.72 -8.32
C ALA A 56 -2.65 -10.72 -8.78
N TYR A 57 -2.36 -9.43 -8.64
CA TYR A 57 -3.19 -8.36 -9.19
C TYR A 57 -2.87 -8.14 -10.67
N VAL A 58 -3.91 -8.00 -11.51
CA VAL A 58 -3.75 -7.88 -12.96
C VAL A 58 -2.97 -6.64 -13.35
N HIS A 59 -3.32 -5.45 -12.80
CA HIS A 59 -2.59 -4.21 -13.06
C HIS A 59 -1.10 -4.33 -12.73
N ARG A 60 -0.76 -5.12 -11.68
CA ARG A 60 0.63 -5.34 -11.30
C ARG A 60 1.38 -6.19 -12.31
N LEU A 61 0.73 -7.26 -12.80
CA LEU A 61 1.31 -8.10 -13.84
C LEU A 61 1.55 -7.32 -15.14
N VAL A 62 0.61 -6.45 -15.52
CA VAL A 62 0.77 -5.58 -16.70
C VAL A 62 1.90 -4.60 -16.50
N ALA A 63 1.93 -3.88 -15.38
CA ALA A 63 2.97 -2.89 -15.13
C ALA A 63 4.37 -3.53 -15.06
N GLU A 64 4.52 -4.66 -14.37
CA GLU A 64 5.79 -5.40 -14.29
C GLU A 64 6.27 -5.91 -15.65
N ALA A 65 5.35 -6.27 -16.56
CA ALA A 65 5.69 -6.77 -17.88
C ALA A 65 5.99 -5.67 -18.92
N PHE A 66 5.31 -4.53 -18.84
CA PHE A 66 5.28 -3.56 -19.93
C PHE A 66 5.87 -2.20 -19.58
N ILE A 67 5.87 -1.79 -18.31
CA ILE A 67 6.28 -0.45 -17.89
C ILE A 67 7.62 -0.52 -17.16
N PRO A 68 8.67 0.14 -17.68
CA PRO A 68 9.94 0.21 -16.96
C PRO A 68 9.74 0.77 -15.55
N LYS A 69 10.24 0.06 -14.55
CA LYS A 69 10.14 0.49 -13.16
C LYS A 69 11.24 1.48 -12.83
N GLU A 70 10.86 2.66 -12.37
CA GLU A 70 11.80 3.67 -11.87
C GLU A 70 12.16 3.41 -10.39
N PRO A 71 13.42 3.70 -9.98
CA PRO A 71 13.82 3.60 -8.58
C PRO A 71 12.93 4.43 -7.64
N GLY A 72 12.52 3.86 -6.51
CA GLY A 72 11.67 4.53 -5.52
C GLY A 72 10.18 4.56 -5.85
N LYS A 73 9.76 4.10 -7.03
CA LYS A 73 8.35 3.97 -7.41
C LYS A 73 7.89 2.52 -7.27
N ASP A 74 7.26 2.17 -6.18
CA ASP A 74 6.84 0.80 -5.84
C ASP A 74 5.34 0.56 -5.94
N TYR A 75 4.58 1.62 -6.17
CA TYR A 75 3.13 1.57 -6.29
C TYR A 75 2.71 1.76 -7.75
N ILE A 76 1.55 1.21 -8.10
CA ILE A 76 0.96 1.37 -9.42
C ILE A 76 -0.34 2.13 -9.24
N ASP A 77 -0.53 3.15 -10.05
CA ASP A 77 -1.72 3.96 -10.07
C ASP A 77 -2.44 3.84 -11.42
N HIS A 78 -3.78 3.97 -11.40
CA HIS A 78 -4.62 4.05 -12.58
C HIS A 78 -4.83 5.52 -12.93
N ILE A 79 -4.34 5.95 -14.09
CA ILE A 79 -4.34 7.36 -14.53
C ILE A 79 -5.75 7.93 -14.52
N ASP A 80 -6.74 7.16 -15.01
CA ASP A 80 -8.16 7.54 -15.03
C ASP A 80 -8.92 7.30 -13.72
N GLY A 81 -8.24 6.80 -12.66
CA GLY A 81 -8.86 6.43 -11.39
C GLY A 81 -9.72 5.15 -11.45
N ASN A 82 -9.93 4.56 -12.62
CA ASN A 82 -10.73 3.35 -12.81
C ASN A 82 -9.89 2.08 -12.60
N LYS A 83 -10.02 1.47 -11.44
CA LYS A 83 -9.29 0.24 -11.03
C LYS A 83 -9.58 -0.99 -11.90
N LEU A 84 -10.60 -0.93 -12.74
CA LEU A 84 -10.99 -2.00 -13.66
C LEU A 84 -10.29 -1.88 -15.01
N ASN A 85 -9.77 -0.69 -15.34
CA ASN A 85 -9.06 -0.42 -16.58
C ASN A 85 -7.58 -0.74 -16.43
N ASN A 86 -7.20 -2.00 -16.66
CA ASN A 86 -5.82 -2.48 -16.53
C ASN A 86 -5.01 -2.40 -17.83
N ASN A 87 -5.44 -1.59 -18.80
CA ASN A 87 -4.65 -1.33 -20.01
C ASN A 87 -3.33 -0.63 -19.65
N VAL A 88 -2.26 -1.02 -20.29
CA VAL A 88 -0.89 -0.50 -20.03
C VAL A 88 -0.83 1.03 -20.16
N ALA A 89 -1.56 1.64 -21.10
CA ALA A 89 -1.60 3.09 -21.28
C ALA A 89 -2.25 3.84 -20.11
N ASN A 90 -3.01 3.12 -19.26
CA ASN A 90 -3.68 3.65 -18.08
C ASN A 90 -2.92 3.41 -16.78
N LEU A 91 -1.76 2.78 -16.83
CA LEU A 91 -0.99 2.43 -15.63
C LEU A 91 0.35 3.16 -15.61
N HIS A 92 0.76 3.58 -14.43
CA HIS A 92 2.09 4.12 -14.21
C HIS A 92 2.63 3.77 -12.82
N TRP A 93 3.97 3.73 -12.72
CA TRP A 93 4.62 3.57 -11.43
C TRP A 93 4.64 4.91 -10.69
N VAL A 94 4.33 4.87 -9.39
CA VAL A 94 4.31 6.06 -8.52
C VAL A 94 4.98 5.77 -7.19
N THR A 95 5.40 6.83 -6.51
CA THR A 95 5.81 6.76 -5.10
C THR A 95 4.59 6.65 -4.19
N ASN A 96 4.80 6.27 -2.93
CA ASN A 96 3.72 6.27 -1.94
C ASN A 96 3.12 7.67 -1.75
N SER A 97 3.96 8.71 -1.74
CA SER A 97 3.52 10.11 -1.55
C SER A 97 2.62 10.58 -2.69
N GLU A 98 2.99 10.30 -3.94
CA GLU A 98 2.18 10.63 -5.12
C GLU A 98 0.82 9.91 -5.09
N ASN A 99 0.82 8.60 -4.77
CA ASN A 99 -0.40 7.80 -4.69
C ASN A 99 -1.36 8.32 -3.60
N VAL A 100 -0.82 8.68 -2.44
CA VAL A 100 -1.60 9.26 -1.34
C VAL A 100 -2.13 10.65 -1.70
N ALA A 101 -1.29 11.50 -2.31
CA ALA A 101 -1.68 12.84 -2.73
C ALA A 101 -2.83 12.83 -3.76
N LYS A 102 -2.76 11.90 -4.74
CA LYS A 102 -3.86 11.69 -5.70
C LYS A 102 -5.15 11.28 -4.99
N GLY A 103 -5.08 10.33 -4.06
CA GLY A 103 -6.24 9.87 -3.29
C GLY A 103 -6.94 11.01 -2.53
N TYR A 104 -6.20 11.95 -1.97
CA TYR A 104 -6.78 13.15 -1.34
C TYR A 104 -7.39 14.13 -2.36
N LYS A 105 -6.78 14.27 -3.52
CA LYS A 105 -7.30 15.13 -4.60
C LYS A 105 -8.61 14.59 -5.17
N GLU A 106 -8.71 13.28 -5.35
CA GLU A 106 -9.91 12.62 -5.87
C GLU A 106 -11.04 12.51 -4.83
N ASN A 107 -10.70 12.50 -3.53
CA ASN A 107 -11.65 12.46 -2.43
C ASN A 107 -11.44 13.64 -1.45
N PRO A 108 -11.84 14.87 -1.79
CA PRO A 108 -11.61 16.05 -0.97
C PRO A 108 -12.29 15.98 0.42
N ASN A 109 -13.26 15.08 0.58
CA ASN A 109 -13.90 14.82 1.87
C ASN A 109 -13.06 13.94 2.82
N VAL A 110 -12.06 13.25 2.29
CA VAL A 110 -11.08 12.50 3.09
C VAL A 110 -9.96 13.47 3.47
N LYS A 111 -10.15 14.20 4.57
CA LYS A 111 -9.07 15.01 5.12
C LYS A 111 -7.92 14.13 5.57
N PRO A 112 -6.64 14.54 5.35
CA PRO A 112 -5.51 13.88 6.00
C PRO A 112 -5.81 13.80 7.49
N LYS A 113 -5.58 12.65 8.12
CA LYS A 113 -5.66 12.55 9.58
C LYS A 113 -4.56 13.44 10.16
N VAL A 114 -4.86 14.73 10.33
CA VAL A 114 -4.02 15.63 11.10
C VAL A 114 -4.03 15.04 12.51
N LYS A 115 -2.90 14.48 12.91
CA LYS A 115 -2.77 14.02 14.28
C LYS A 115 -2.80 15.25 15.16
N ALA A 116 -3.80 15.34 16.03
CA ALA A 116 -3.87 16.41 17.00
C ALA A 116 -2.50 16.56 17.73
N PRO A 117 -2.01 17.77 17.91
CA PRO A 117 -0.75 18.01 18.58
C PRO A 117 -0.77 17.41 20.00
N ILE A 118 0.40 17.05 20.50
CA ILE A 118 0.57 16.53 21.86
C ILE A 118 1.07 17.67 22.71
N VAL A 119 0.45 17.88 23.84
CA VAL A 119 0.89 18.88 24.82
C VAL A 119 1.30 18.20 26.13
N ILE A 120 2.25 18.79 26.83
CA ILE A 120 2.55 18.44 28.23
C ILE A 120 1.64 19.30 29.10
N GLU A 121 0.81 18.67 29.90
CA GLU A 121 -0.16 19.35 30.76
C GLU A 121 0.55 20.29 31.76
N GLY A 122 0.02 21.47 31.96
CA GLY A 122 0.64 22.49 32.81
C GLY A 122 1.83 23.23 32.18
N THR A 123 2.10 23.00 30.90
CA THR A 123 3.18 23.71 30.17
C THR A 123 2.68 24.22 28.80
N ASN A 124 3.46 25.13 28.18
CA ASN A 124 3.23 25.60 26.81
C ASN A 124 3.93 24.71 25.76
N LYS A 125 4.41 23.51 26.13
CA LYS A 125 5.13 22.63 25.22
C LYS A 125 4.15 21.82 24.37
N THR A 126 4.26 21.99 23.06
CA THR A 126 3.49 21.26 22.04
C THR A 126 4.41 20.53 21.08
N PHE A 127 3.95 19.37 20.58
CA PHE A 127 4.70 18.52 19.67
C PHE A 127 3.76 18.05 18.55
N GLU A 128 4.24 18.07 17.33
CA GLU A 128 3.47 17.62 16.16
C GLU A 128 3.36 16.08 16.07
N SER A 129 4.26 15.35 16.74
CA SER A 129 4.30 13.89 16.67
C SER A 129 4.65 13.23 18.01
N ILE A 130 4.22 11.95 18.15
CA ILE A 130 4.64 11.10 19.29
C ILE A 130 6.17 10.94 19.32
N ALA A 131 6.82 10.84 18.17
CA ALA A 131 8.26 10.65 18.08
C ALA A 131 9.04 11.87 18.60
N GLU A 132 8.55 13.08 18.30
CA GLU A 132 9.12 14.33 18.79
C GLU A 132 8.92 14.46 20.31
N CYS A 133 7.71 14.23 20.79
CA CYS A 133 7.41 14.23 22.22
C CYS A 133 8.26 13.20 22.98
N ALA A 134 8.38 11.98 22.47
CA ALA A 134 9.18 10.92 23.07
C ALA A 134 10.66 11.29 23.16
N ARG A 135 11.23 11.87 22.08
CA ARG A 135 12.62 12.36 22.08
C ARG A 135 12.83 13.47 23.10
N PHE A 136 11.91 14.43 23.17
CA PHE A 136 11.98 15.51 24.14
C PHE A 136 11.97 15.00 25.58
N LEU A 137 11.15 13.99 25.88
CA LEU A 137 11.01 13.38 27.20
C LEU A 137 12.09 12.33 27.52
N GLY A 138 12.97 12.00 26.58
CA GLY A 138 13.99 10.96 26.75
C GLY A 138 13.42 9.55 26.93
N ILE A 139 12.23 9.26 26.39
CA ILE A 139 11.55 7.96 26.51
C ILE A 139 11.38 7.30 25.14
N SER A 140 11.08 6.00 25.11
CA SER A 140 10.82 5.29 23.86
C SER A 140 9.48 5.74 23.22
N TYR A 141 9.41 5.65 21.91
CA TYR A 141 8.19 5.93 21.13
C TYR A 141 7.00 5.10 21.61
N GLU A 142 7.20 3.79 21.86
CA GLU A 142 6.14 2.90 22.32
C GLU A 142 5.61 3.27 23.71
N ARG A 143 6.48 3.72 24.58
CA ARG A 143 6.09 4.20 25.91
C ARG A 143 5.24 5.48 25.85
N CYS A 144 5.66 6.45 25.04
CA CYS A 144 4.88 7.68 24.81
C CYS A 144 3.51 7.38 24.19
N LYS A 145 3.47 6.47 23.22
CA LYS A 145 2.25 5.99 22.56
C LYS A 145 1.32 5.27 23.53
N ALA A 146 1.87 4.41 24.39
CA ALA A 146 1.12 3.70 25.42
C ALA A 146 0.50 4.65 26.46
N ALA A 147 1.24 5.67 26.88
CA ALA A 147 0.72 6.69 27.80
C ALA A 147 -0.52 7.37 27.21
N LEU A 148 -0.46 7.81 25.96
CA LEU A 148 -1.60 8.46 25.27
C LEU A 148 -2.79 7.53 25.06
N ARG A 149 -2.56 6.21 24.92
CA ARG A 149 -3.61 5.24 24.57
C ARG A 149 -4.24 4.56 25.79
N PHE A 150 -3.43 4.19 26.79
CA PHE A 150 -3.84 3.30 27.88
C PHE A 150 -3.78 3.94 29.26
N TRP A 151 -2.93 4.97 29.47
CA TRP A 151 -2.66 5.54 30.81
C TRP A 151 -3.20 6.95 30.96
N ASN A 152 -4.16 7.33 30.11
CA ASN A 152 -4.72 8.69 30.08
C ASN A 152 -3.64 9.79 30.04
N GLY A 153 -2.55 9.53 29.32
CA GLY A 153 -1.42 10.43 29.17
C GLY A 153 -0.40 10.42 30.35
N ARG A 154 -0.63 9.67 31.42
CA ARG A 154 0.19 9.71 32.63
C ARG A 154 1.52 8.98 32.45
N LEU A 155 2.60 9.69 32.72
CA LEU A 155 3.98 9.18 32.80
C LEU A 155 4.44 9.36 34.27
N ARG A 156 4.04 8.42 35.14
CA ARG A 156 4.13 8.53 36.61
C ARG A 156 5.54 8.79 37.13
N ASP A 157 6.54 8.13 36.57
CA ASP A 157 7.95 8.27 36.93
C ASP A 157 8.57 9.62 36.51
N LEU A 158 7.96 10.30 35.52
CA LEU A 158 8.35 11.66 35.12
C LEU A 158 7.48 12.74 35.79
N GLY A 159 6.42 12.35 36.51
CA GLY A 159 5.50 13.28 37.14
C GLY A 159 4.70 14.14 36.17
N ILE A 160 4.60 13.73 34.90
CA ILE A 160 3.94 14.52 33.84
C ILE A 160 2.77 13.79 33.21
N THR A 161 1.86 14.57 32.65
CA THR A 161 0.76 14.10 31.82
C THR A 161 0.87 14.70 30.42
N ILE A 162 0.70 13.89 29.38
CA ILE A 162 0.65 14.30 27.99
C ILE A 162 -0.74 14.06 27.44
N LYS A 163 -1.26 14.96 26.61
CA LYS A 163 -2.57 14.77 25.94
C LYS A 163 -2.54 15.26 24.51
N ARG A 164 -3.47 14.77 23.70
CA ARG A 164 -3.78 15.34 22.38
C ARG A 164 -4.78 16.47 22.53
N VAL A 165 -4.54 17.54 21.80
CA VAL A 165 -5.37 18.77 21.83
C VAL A 165 -6.03 18.99 20.48
#